data_e2f4cfa7fa362d434f62a72cc4ca5b19
#
_entry.id   e2f4cfa7fa362d434f62a72cc4ca5b19
#
_cell.length_a   1.000
_cell.length_b   1.000
_cell.length_c   1.000
_cell.angle_alpha   90.00
_cell.angle_beta   90.00
_cell.angle_gamma   90.00
#
_symmetry.space_group_name_H-M   'P 1'
#
loop_
_entity.id
_entity.type
_entity.pdbx_description
1 polymer ?
#
loop_
_entity_poly.entity_id
_entity_poly.type
_entity_poly.pdbx_seq_one_letter_code
_entity_poly.pdbx_strand_id
1 'polypeptide(L)'
;MKHMQDTPFDNLNINFTELAELLEGVETIYVYPHHLIKLVDGKFEQTRSGPNWEGGVLTMATCKHLLRTYSTLEEKKVAFCGITNKLDGENHLMYIGVIDKMFDSNYDLNCYLSNNNQRAMKAKLATDNRLGDVFLPVTQLEGDDKYDSMNFDEPCDDHCRKEENDSKGDPKWIKDIEYITRNGTRPKCIVFDPVTIHTHPNLIWTGKLGRSGVVFRGESPIDDFLSNLEETL
;
A
#
# COMPACT_ATOMS: atom_id res chain seq x y z
N MET A 1 -2.32 -13.39 -17.39
CA MET A 1 -1.76 -12.97 -16.11
C MET A 1 -0.42 -12.29 -16.38
N LYS A 2 -0.39 -10.97 -16.56
CA LYS A 2 0.82 -10.17 -16.82
C LYS A 2 0.65 -8.80 -16.14
N HIS A 3 0.57 -8.76 -14.80
CA HIS A 3 0.22 -7.50 -14.13
C HIS A 3 1.30 -6.93 -13.21
N MET A 4 2.48 -7.57 -13.10
CA MET A 4 3.54 -7.08 -12.21
C MET A 4 4.86 -6.69 -12.91
N GLN A 5 4.98 -6.88 -14.22
CA GLN A 5 6.31 -6.81 -14.87
C GLN A 5 6.68 -5.48 -15.51
N ASP A 6 5.77 -4.50 -15.54
CA ASP A 6 6.03 -3.21 -16.23
C ASP A 6 6.04 -2.01 -15.30
N THR A 7 6.39 -2.19 -14.03
CA THR A 7 6.45 -1.10 -13.06
C THR A 7 7.84 -0.45 -13.13
N PRO A 8 7.98 0.74 -13.71
CA PRO A 8 9.25 1.43 -13.72
C PRO A 8 9.46 2.16 -12.39
N PHE A 9 9.96 1.45 -11.39
CA PHE A 9 10.59 2.08 -10.25
C PHE A 9 12.09 2.09 -10.49
N ASP A 10 12.73 3.23 -10.29
CA ASP A 10 14.17 3.38 -10.46
C ASP A 10 14.97 2.66 -9.35
N ASN A 11 14.29 2.31 -8.24
CA ASN A 11 14.89 1.78 -7.00
C ASN A 11 14.45 0.34 -6.69
N LEU A 12 14.41 -0.54 -7.69
CA LEU A 12 14.10 -1.96 -7.46
C LEU A 12 15.29 -2.68 -6.81
N ASN A 13 15.02 -3.47 -5.75
CA ASN A 13 16.01 -4.33 -5.08
C ASN A 13 17.27 -3.56 -4.60
N ILE A 14 17.06 -2.45 -3.92
CA ILE A 14 18.15 -1.66 -3.36
C ILE A 14 18.85 -2.40 -2.20
N ASN A 15 20.10 -2.05 -1.94
CA ASN A 15 20.90 -2.53 -0.83
C ASN A 15 20.66 -1.73 0.46
N PHE A 16 21.33 -2.11 1.56
CA PHE A 16 21.19 -1.42 2.86
C PHE A 16 21.56 0.06 2.83
N THR A 17 22.61 0.44 2.11
CA THR A 17 23.06 1.84 2.04
C THR A 17 22.01 2.69 1.32
N GLU A 18 21.55 2.23 0.17
CA GLU A 18 20.51 2.89 -0.60
C GLU A 18 19.18 2.96 0.17
N LEU A 19 18.86 1.93 0.98
CA LEU A 19 17.69 1.91 1.83
C LEU A 19 17.79 2.96 2.95
N ALA A 20 18.96 3.10 3.56
CA ALA A 20 19.21 4.13 4.57
C ALA A 20 19.07 5.55 3.99
N GLU A 21 19.60 5.78 2.78
CA GLU A 21 19.47 7.05 2.05
C GLU A 21 18.01 7.36 1.72
N LEU A 22 17.24 6.36 1.25
CA LEU A 22 15.81 6.53 0.96
C LEU A 22 15.02 6.96 2.20
N LEU A 23 15.41 6.47 3.38
CA LEU A 23 14.77 6.75 4.65
C LEU A 23 15.28 8.03 5.34
N GLU A 24 16.20 8.77 4.75
CA GLU A 24 16.78 9.96 5.38
C GLU A 24 15.69 10.93 5.88
N GLY A 25 15.80 11.30 7.16
CA GLY A 25 14.85 12.20 7.83
C GLY A 25 13.48 11.59 8.16
N VAL A 26 13.27 10.28 7.95
CA VAL A 26 12.05 9.60 8.39
C VAL A 26 12.04 9.50 9.92
N GLU A 27 10.93 9.93 10.53
CA GLU A 27 10.74 9.97 11.98
C GLU A 27 9.94 8.78 12.53
N THR A 28 9.20 8.09 11.64
CA THR A 28 8.39 6.93 12.02
C THR A 28 8.35 5.93 10.88
N ILE A 29 8.61 4.66 11.17
CA ILE A 29 8.51 3.57 10.20
C ILE A 29 7.46 2.57 10.70
N TYR A 30 6.40 2.39 9.94
CA TYR A 30 5.41 1.35 10.16
C TYR A 30 5.76 0.11 9.35
N VAL A 31 6.07 -0.98 10.04
CA VAL A 31 6.34 -2.29 9.43
C VAL A 31 5.17 -3.21 9.69
N TYR A 32 4.61 -3.83 8.69
CA TYR A 32 3.48 -4.72 8.85
C TYR A 32 3.55 -5.94 7.93
N PRO A 33 2.99 -7.09 8.38
CA PRO A 33 2.94 -8.29 7.55
C PRO A 33 1.96 -8.08 6.39
N HIS A 34 2.43 -8.37 5.19
CA HIS A 34 1.65 -8.30 3.96
C HIS A 34 1.30 -9.72 3.49
N HIS A 35 0.10 -10.17 3.85
CA HIS A 35 -0.36 -11.55 3.64
C HIS A 35 -0.70 -11.90 2.18
N LEU A 36 -0.55 -10.96 1.26
CA LEU A 36 -1.12 -11.00 -0.08
C LEU A 36 -0.06 -11.26 -1.15
N ILE A 37 1.09 -11.81 -0.74
CA ILE A 37 2.22 -12.08 -1.61
C ILE A 37 2.47 -13.59 -1.66
N LYS A 38 2.80 -14.06 -2.85
CA LYS A 38 3.34 -15.40 -3.10
C LYS A 38 4.74 -15.26 -3.71
N LEU A 39 5.54 -16.31 -3.52
CA LEU A 39 6.79 -16.49 -4.25
C LEU A 39 6.52 -17.43 -5.43
N VAL A 40 6.72 -16.94 -6.65
CA VAL A 40 6.54 -17.69 -7.89
C VAL A 40 7.80 -17.55 -8.72
N ASP A 41 8.47 -18.67 -9.01
CA ASP A 41 9.73 -18.70 -9.75
C ASP A 41 10.78 -17.70 -9.22
N GLY A 42 10.90 -17.63 -7.89
CA GLY A 42 11.84 -16.74 -7.20
C GLY A 42 11.46 -15.25 -7.23
N LYS A 43 10.24 -14.90 -7.66
CA LYS A 43 9.74 -13.52 -7.70
C LYS A 43 8.51 -13.33 -6.82
N PHE A 44 8.39 -12.15 -6.24
CA PHE A 44 7.19 -11.78 -5.50
C PHE A 44 6.04 -11.46 -6.46
N GLU A 45 4.90 -12.09 -6.23
CA GLU A 45 3.63 -11.80 -6.91
C GLU A 45 2.57 -11.36 -5.90
N GLN A 46 1.95 -10.21 -6.17
CA GLN A 46 0.79 -9.75 -5.40
C GLN A 46 -0.46 -10.53 -5.84
N THR A 47 -1.19 -11.08 -4.88
CA THR A 47 -2.37 -11.91 -5.15
C THR A 47 -3.69 -11.21 -4.88
N ARG A 48 -3.68 -10.09 -4.15
CA ARG A 48 -4.87 -9.33 -3.74
C ARG A 48 -4.57 -7.84 -3.66
N SER A 49 -5.61 -7.03 -3.69
CA SER A 49 -5.55 -5.60 -3.45
C SER A 49 -4.94 -5.30 -2.06
N GLY A 50 -4.12 -4.29 -2.01
CA GLY A 50 -3.41 -3.80 -0.81
C GLY A 50 -2.62 -2.59 -1.23
N PRO A 51 -1.48 -2.28 -0.61
CA PRO A 51 -0.54 -1.37 -1.22
C PRO A 51 -0.21 -1.84 -2.63
N ASN A 52 -0.52 -0.99 -3.60
CA ASN A 52 -0.49 -1.34 -5.01
C ASN A 52 0.58 -0.50 -5.72
N TRP A 53 1.51 -1.17 -6.42
CA TRP A 53 2.61 -0.51 -7.14
C TRP A 53 2.46 -0.54 -8.68
N GLU A 54 1.31 -0.95 -9.18
CA GLU A 54 1.06 -0.95 -10.62
C GLU A 54 1.10 0.46 -11.20
N GLY A 55 1.57 0.56 -12.44
CA GLY A 55 1.71 1.83 -13.14
C GLY A 55 2.87 2.71 -12.67
N GLY A 56 3.75 2.20 -11.82
CA GLY A 56 4.94 2.93 -11.37
C GLY A 56 4.72 3.92 -10.22
N VAL A 57 3.64 3.76 -9.48
CA VAL A 57 3.33 4.55 -8.28
C VAL A 57 2.88 3.61 -7.18
N LEU A 58 3.49 3.66 -6.00
CA LEU A 58 3.00 2.93 -4.84
C LEU A 58 1.86 3.71 -4.19
N THR A 59 0.70 3.07 -4.04
CA THR A 59 -0.46 3.63 -3.35
C THR A 59 -0.96 2.70 -2.25
N MET A 60 -1.63 3.28 -1.25
CA MET A 60 -2.39 2.54 -0.24
C MET A 60 -3.77 3.19 -0.12
N ALA A 61 -4.75 2.69 -0.85
CA ALA A 61 -6.10 3.25 -0.89
C ALA A 61 -7.19 2.27 -0.42
N THR A 62 -6.91 0.98 -0.38
CA THR A 62 -7.85 -0.04 0.05
C THR A 62 -7.43 -0.62 1.40
N CYS A 63 -6.96 -1.51 1.85
CA CYS A 63 -6.64 -2.14 3.13
C CYS A 63 -6.15 -1.18 4.25
N LYS A 64 -5.88 -1.73 5.44
CA LYS A 64 -5.27 -1.03 6.60
C LYS A 64 -6.00 0.25 7.02
N HIS A 65 -7.32 0.26 6.94
CA HIS A 65 -8.14 1.45 7.24
C HIS A 65 -7.76 2.15 8.55
N LEU A 66 -7.68 1.41 9.65
CA LEU A 66 -7.35 2.01 10.96
C LEU A 66 -5.96 2.67 10.97
N LEU A 67 -4.96 2.04 10.35
CA LEU A 67 -3.59 2.59 10.27
C LEU A 67 -3.58 3.92 9.51
N ARG A 68 -4.38 4.03 8.46
CA ARG A 68 -4.50 5.23 7.62
C ARG A 68 -5.30 6.39 8.26
N THR A 69 -5.79 6.21 9.51
CA THR A 69 -6.47 7.26 10.28
C THR A 69 -5.59 7.89 11.36
N TYR A 70 -4.33 7.51 11.48
CA TYR A 70 -3.45 8.04 12.52
C TYR A 70 -3.00 9.47 12.19
N SER A 71 -3.16 10.40 13.14
CA SER A 71 -2.74 11.81 12.98
C SER A 71 -1.23 11.95 12.74
N THR A 72 -0.44 11.04 13.29
CA THR A 72 1.02 11.01 13.09
C THR A 72 1.44 10.93 11.61
N LEU A 73 0.55 10.45 10.73
CA LEU A 73 0.84 10.40 9.29
C LEU A 73 0.91 11.81 8.66
N GLU A 74 0.19 12.79 9.23
CA GLU A 74 0.15 14.17 8.76
C GLU A 74 1.20 15.05 9.44
N GLU A 75 1.60 14.68 10.65
CA GLU A 75 2.47 15.48 11.51
C GLU A 75 3.95 15.20 11.32
N LYS A 76 4.31 14.05 10.73
CA LYS A 76 5.68 13.53 10.67
C LYS A 76 6.04 13.01 9.30
N LYS A 77 7.33 12.93 9.01
CA LYS A 77 7.84 12.17 7.85
C LYS A 77 7.76 10.68 8.18
N VAL A 78 6.88 9.98 7.51
CA VAL A 78 6.52 8.58 7.81
C VAL A 78 6.84 7.67 6.64
N ALA A 79 7.42 6.51 6.92
CA ALA A 79 7.56 5.42 5.96
C ALA A 79 6.67 4.23 6.33
N PHE A 80 6.22 3.52 5.29
CA PHE A 80 5.55 2.23 5.41
C PHE A 80 6.39 1.13 4.77
N CYS A 81 6.52 0.02 5.49
CA CYS A 81 7.28 -1.14 5.07
C CYS A 81 6.38 -2.38 5.06
N GLY A 82 6.33 -3.07 3.93
CA GLY A 82 5.64 -4.34 3.77
C GLY A 82 6.62 -5.51 3.87
N ILE A 83 6.36 -6.40 4.82
CA ILE A 83 7.10 -7.64 5.02
C ILE A 83 6.20 -8.81 4.63
N THR A 84 6.72 -9.79 3.90
CA THR A 84 5.95 -10.98 3.53
C THR A 84 5.57 -11.79 4.77
N ASN A 85 4.55 -12.65 4.65
CA ASN A 85 4.46 -13.81 5.52
C ASN A 85 5.68 -14.71 5.33
N LYS A 86 5.85 -15.69 6.21
CA LYS A 86 6.92 -16.68 6.04
C LYS A 86 6.78 -17.37 4.68
N LEU A 87 7.77 -17.13 3.83
CA LEU A 87 8.01 -17.81 2.58
C LEU A 87 9.28 -18.63 2.79
N ASP A 88 9.20 -19.96 2.63
CA ASP A 88 10.32 -20.89 2.91
C ASP A 88 10.96 -20.76 4.31
N GLY A 89 10.13 -20.34 5.28
CA GLY A 89 10.54 -20.18 6.67
C GLY A 89 10.96 -18.76 7.06
N GLU A 90 11.11 -17.85 6.12
CA GLU A 90 11.62 -16.49 6.29
C GLU A 90 10.58 -15.43 5.93
N ASN A 91 10.70 -14.26 6.54
CA ASN A 91 9.93 -13.08 6.18
C ASN A 91 10.84 -12.15 5.37
N HIS A 92 10.41 -11.63 4.24
CA HIS A 92 11.22 -10.80 3.37
C HIS A 92 10.66 -9.38 3.24
N LEU A 93 11.56 -8.41 3.14
CA LEU A 93 11.21 -7.05 2.75
C LEU A 93 10.69 -7.06 1.32
N MET A 94 9.51 -6.52 1.12
CA MET A 94 8.85 -6.48 -0.19
C MET A 94 8.82 -5.09 -0.78
N TYR A 95 8.46 -4.11 0.03
CA TYR A 95 8.51 -2.70 -0.35
C TYR A 95 8.71 -1.83 0.88
N ILE A 96 9.26 -0.65 0.64
CA ILE A 96 9.22 0.45 1.58
C ILE A 96 8.97 1.74 0.80
N GLY A 97 8.16 2.63 1.35
CA GLY A 97 7.88 3.93 0.75
C GLY A 97 7.67 5.00 1.81
N VAL A 98 8.13 6.20 1.51
CA VAL A 98 7.89 7.39 2.33
C VAL A 98 6.61 8.06 1.85
N ILE A 99 5.75 8.50 2.77
CA ILE A 99 4.52 9.21 2.41
C ILE A 99 4.88 10.52 1.71
N ASP A 100 4.39 10.68 0.48
CA ASP A 100 4.50 11.93 -0.30
C ASP A 100 3.20 12.73 -0.23
N LYS A 101 2.07 12.07 -0.51
CA LYS A 101 0.75 12.71 -0.55
C LYS A 101 -0.31 11.88 0.14
N MET A 102 -1.27 12.57 0.72
CA MET A 102 -2.47 11.95 1.29
C MET A 102 -3.72 12.65 0.77
N PHE A 103 -4.77 11.86 0.54
CA PHE A 103 -6.06 12.31 0.04
C PHE A 103 -7.16 11.83 0.97
N ASP A 104 -8.20 12.64 1.13
CA ASP A 104 -9.30 12.36 2.05
C ASP A 104 -10.20 11.22 1.56
N SER A 105 -10.26 11.01 0.24
CA SER A 105 -11.10 9.98 -0.36
C SER A 105 -10.43 9.28 -1.54
N ASN A 106 -10.99 8.13 -1.95
CA ASN A 106 -10.59 7.47 -3.18
C ASN A 106 -10.89 8.35 -4.42
N TYR A 107 -11.95 9.17 -4.36
CA TYR A 107 -12.26 10.15 -5.40
C TYR A 107 -11.12 11.18 -5.58
N ASP A 108 -10.60 11.73 -4.50
CA ASP A 108 -9.53 12.74 -4.57
C ASP A 108 -8.23 12.12 -5.11
N LEU A 109 -7.91 10.89 -4.72
CA LEU A 109 -6.79 10.13 -5.30
C LEU A 109 -7.00 9.87 -6.80
N ASN A 110 -8.21 9.46 -7.21
CA ASN A 110 -8.59 9.28 -8.62
C ASN A 110 -8.34 10.56 -9.42
N CYS A 111 -8.86 11.70 -8.95
CA CYS A 111 -8.66 13.01 -9.59
C CYS A 111 -7.18 13.37 -9.68
N TYR A 112 -6.40 13.15 -8.63
CA TYR A 112 -4.97 13.40 -8.64
C TYR A 112 -4.23 12.56 -9.70
N LEU A 113 -4.45 11.25 -9.73
CA LEU A 113 -3.79 10.36 -10.69
C LEU A 113 -4.23 10.64 -12.12
N SER A 114 -5.51 10.92 -12.34
CA SER A 114 -6.05 11.27 -13.66
C SER A 114 -5.39 12.53 -14.25
N ASN A 115 -5.08 13.51 -13.41
CA ASN A 115 -4.48 14.76 -13.83
C ASN A 115 -2.95 14.71 -13.92
N ASN A 116 -2.29 13.88 -13.11
CA ASN A 116 -0.83 13.91 -12.98
C ASN A 116 -0.14 12.64 -13.48
N ASN A 117 -0.82 11.50 -13.51
CA ASN A 117 -0.25 10.22 -13.94
C ASN A 117 -1.30 9.28 -14.50
N GLN A 118 -1.72 9.52 -15.75
CA GLN A 118 -2.72 8.71 -16.44
C GLN A 118 -2.32 7.23 -16.60
N ARG A 119 -1.00 6.94 -16.68
CA ARG A 119 -0.51 5.56 -16.74
C ARG A 119 -0.80 4.83 -15.42
N ALA A 120 -0.45 5.45 -14.29
CA ALA A 120 -0.76 4.89 -12.97
C ALA A 120 -2.27 4.76 -12.78
N MET A 121 -3.04 5.77 -13.16
CA MET A 121 -4.50 5.73 -13.08
C MET A 121 -5.07 4.52 -13.82
N LYS A 122 -4.71 4.33 -15.09
CA LYS A 122 -5.17 3.20 -15.89
C LYS A 122 -4.76 1.85 -15.29
N ALA A 123 -3.53 1.73 -14.81
CA ALA A 123 -3.03 0.49 -14.22
C ALA A 123 -3.71 0.13 -12.89
N LYS A 124 -4.19 1.13 -12.13
CA LYS A 124 -4.78 0.97 -10.80
C LYS A 124 -6.31 0.93 -10.78
N LEU A 125 -6.95 1.15 -11.92
CA LEU A 125 -8.40 1.25 -11.97
C LEU A 125 -9.06 -0.10 -11.67
N ALA A 126 -9.86 -0.14 -10.61
CA ALA A 126 -10.48 -1.37 -10.12
C ALA A 126 -11.53 -1.98 -11.08
N THR A 127 -12.09 -1.19 -12.00
CA THR A 127 -13.05 -1.68 -13.00
C THR A 127 -12.42 -2.54 -14.09
N ASP A 128 -11.13 -2.36 -14.36
CA ASP A 128 -10.39 -3.10 -15.38
C ASP A 128 -9.25 -3.96 -14.79
N ASN A 129 -8.99 -3.83 -13.48
CA ASN A 129 -7.87 -4.44 -12.81
C ASN A 129 -8.30 -5.27 -11.61
N ARG A 130 -8.03 -6.57 -11.64
CA ARG A 130 -8.36 -7.50 -10.57
C ARG A 130 -7.77 -7.10 -9.20
N LEU A 131 -6.65 -6.39 -9.17
CA LEU A 131 -5.92 -5.97 -7.96
C LEU A 131 -5.97 -4.45 -7.72
N GLY A 132 -6.71 -3.71 -8.52
CA GLY A 132 -6.76 -2.26 -8.46
C GLY A 132 -7.15 -1.72 -7.09
N ASP A 133 -6.68 -0.52 -6.76
CA ASP A 133 -6.97 0.14 -5.49
C ASP A 133 -7.57 1.55 -5.67
N VAL A 134 -7.87 1.93 -6.92
CA VAL A 134 -8.52 3.20 -7.29
C VAL A 134 -9.86 2.89 -7.97
N PHE A 135 -10.94 3.42 -7.43
CA PHE A 135 -12.28 3.22 -7.96
C PHE A 135 -12.69 4.36 -8.90
N LEU A 136 -13.46 4.03 -9.95
CA LEU A 136 -13.92 5.01 -10.93
C LEU A 136 -15.21 5.67 -10.45
N PRO A 137 -15.23 6.99 -10.23
CA PRO A 137 -16.47 7.69 -9.91
C PRO A 137 -17.38 7.79 -11.15
N VAL A 138 -18.68 7.64 -10.97
CA VAL A 138 -19.67 7.72 -12.06
C VAL A 138 -19.94 9.15 -12.54
N THR A 139 -19.56 10.16 -11.71
CA THR A 139 -19.71 11.57 -12.02
C THR A 139 -18.71 12.41 -11.20
N GLN A 140 -18.74 13.71 -11.35
CA GLN A 140 -18.05 14.62 -10.44
C GLN A 140 -18.72 14.60 -9.07
N LEU A 141 -17.92 14.41 -8.00
CA LEU A 141 -18.41 14.25 -6.63
C LEU A 141 -17.95 15.41 -5.74
N GLU A 142 -18.82 15.81 -4.81
CA GLU A 142 -18.53 16.83 -3.81
C GLU A 142 -19.00 16.39 -2.41
N GLY A 143 -18.43 16.96 -1.38
CA GLY A 143 -18.83 16.71 0.01
C GLY A 143 -18.84 15.22 0.38
N ASP A 144 -19.92 14.78 0.99
CA ASP A 144 -20.09 13.39 1.48
C ASP A 144 -20.31 12.37 0.35
N ASP A 145 -20.72 12.81 -0.86
CA ASP A 145 -20.88 11.92 -2.01
C ASP A 145 -19.58 11.17 -2.38
N LYS A 146 -18.42 11.75 -2.06
CA LYS A 146 -17.10 11.11 -2.25
C LYS A 146 -16.89 9.85 -1.41
N TYR A 147 -17.77 9.59 -0.46
CA TYR A 147 -17.69 8.46 0.49
C TYR A 147 -18.87 7.51 0.38
N ASP A 148 -19.71 7.67 -0.63
CA ASP A 148 -20.82 6.79 -0.94
C ASP A 148 -20.44 5.87 -2.11
N SER A 149 -20.37 4.56 -1.86
CA SER A 149 -20.01 3.57 -2.86
C SER A 149 -20.95 3.53 -4.06
N MET A 150 -22.20 3.98 -3.91
CA MET A 150 -23.16 4.09 -5.00
C MET A 150 -22.76 5.11 -6.08
N ASN A 151 -21.82 5.99 -5.78
CA ASN A 151 -21.27 6.98 -6.69
C ASN A 151 -20.01 6.49 -7.45
N PHE A 152 -19.71 5.20 -7.37
CA PHE A 152 -18.57 4.59 -8.06
C PHE A 152 -19.02 3.39 -8.89
N ASP A 153 -18.33 3.17 -10.00
CA ASP A 153 -18.50 1.94 -10.76
C ASP A 153 -18.05 0.73 -9.94
N GLU A 154 -18.81 -0.34 -10.02
CA GLU A 154 -18.42 -1.60 -9.40
C GLU A 154 -17.10 -2.11 -9.99
N PRO A 155 -16.22 -2.68 -9.17
CA PRO A 155 -15.06 -3.42 -9.67
C PRO A 155 -15.45 -4.57 -10.60
N CYS A 156 -14.51 -5.03 -11.44
CA CYS A 156 -14.72 -6.22 -12.27
C CYS A 156 -15.10 -7.45 -11.42
N ASP A 157 -15.77 -8.43 -12.02
CA ASP A 157 -16.36 -9.55 -11.28
C ASP A 157 -15.35 -10.40 -10.52
N ASP A 158 -14.13 -10.54 -11.05
CA ASP A 158 -13.02 -11.25 -10.41
C ASP A 158 -12.12 -10.34 -9.55
N HIS A 159 -12.55 -9.11 -9.30
CA HIS A 159 -11.78 -8.19 -8.44
C HIS A 159 -11.76 -8.69 -7.00
N CYS A 160 -10.55 -8.81 -6.44
CA CYS A 160 -10.35 -9.41 -5.12
C CYS A 160 -11.12 -8.74 -3.97
N ARG A 161 -11.43 -7.45 -4.08
CA ARG A 161 -12.23 -6.72 -3.08
C ARG A 161 -13.74 -6.88 -3.29
N LYS A 162 -14.18 -7.32 -4.46
CA LYS A 162 -15.56 -7.71 -4.77
C LYS A 162 -15.83 -9.15 -4.36
N GLU A 163 -14.87 -10.06 -4.60
CA GLU A 163 -14.95 -11.47 -4.19
C GLU A 163 -14.95 -11.67 -2.68
N GLU A 164 -14.29 -10.78 -1.93
CA GLU A 164 -14.19 -10.86 -0.48
C GLU A 164 -15.32 -10.09 0.21
N ASN A 165 -15.99 -10.72 1.15
CA ASN A 165 -16.99 -10.08 2.00
C ASN A 165 -16.41 -9.65 3.36
N ASP A 166 -16.99 -8.60 3.92
CA ASP A 166 -16.76 -8.19 5.29
C ASP A 166 -17.55 -9.08 6.30
N SER A 167 -17.50 -8.73 7.57
CA SER A 167 -18.24 -9.48 8.63
C SER A 167 -19.77 -9.38 8.55
N LYS A 168 -20.30 -8.46 7.73
CA LYS A 168 -21.74 -8.28 7.49
C LYS A 168 -22.21 -8.99 6.23
N GLY A 169 -21.29 -9.46 5.39
CA GLY A 169 -21.58 -10.08 4.09
C GLY A 169 -21.50 -9.11 2.91
N ASP A 170 -21.13 -7.86 3.16
CA ASP A 170 -20.99 -6.86 2.10
C ASP A 170 -19.63 -6.99 1.40
N PRO A 171 -19.54 -6.76 0.07
CA PRO A 171 -18.28 -6.71 -0.66
C PRO A 171 -17.31 -5.71 -0.04
N LYS A 172 -16.04 -6.09 0.12
CA LYS A 172 -15.05 -5.26 0.82
C LYS A 172 -14.73 -3.93 0.12
N TRP A 173 -14.93 -3.82 -1.19
CA TRP A 173 -14.71 -2.57 -1.91
C TRP A 173 -15.64 -1.43 -1.44
N ILE A 174 -16.88 -1.77 -1.06
CA ILE A 174 -17.82 -0.81 -0.44
C ILE A 174 -17.18 -0.21 0.81
N LYS A 175 -16.66 -1.07 1.68
CA LYS A 175 -15.99 -0.63 2.90
C LYS A 175 -14.71 0.17 2.63
N ASP A 176 -14.01 -0.07 1.53
CA ASP A 176 -12.81 0.71 1.19
C ASP A 176 -13.16 2.19 0.87
N ILE A 177 -14.37 2.45 0.39
CA ILE A 177 -14.91 3.80 0.15
C ILE A 177 -15.57 4.39 1.40
N GLU A 178 -16.43 3.63 2.06
CA GLU A 178 -17.34 4.13 3.10
C GLU A 178 -16.78 4.08 4.52
N TYR A 179 -15.59 3.47 4.72
CA TYR A 179 -15.08 3.27 6.08
C TYR A 179 -14.97 4.57 6.86
N ILE A 180 -15.52 4.51 8.07
CA ILE A 180 -15.38 5.56 9.09
C ILE A 180 -15.14 4.89 10.45
N THR A 181 -14.24 5.44 11.24
CA THR A 181 -14.01 4.97 12.62
C THR A 181 -15.16 5.39 13.54
N ARG A 182 -15.20 4.83 14.76
CA ARG A 182 -16.23 5.17 15.75
C ARG A 182 -16.21 6.64 16.16
N ASN A 183 -15.08 7.32 16.06
CA ASN A 183 -14.91 8.75 16.36
C ASN A 183 -15.02 9.64 15.11
N GLY A 184 -15.51 9.13 13.99
CA GLY A 184 -15.78 9.91 12.80
C GLY A 184 -14.59 10.14 11.87
N THR A 185 -13.43 9.53 12.13
CA THR A 185 -12.24 9.70 11.27
C THR A 185 -12.30 8.76 10.07
N ARG A 186 -11.99 9.26 8.88
CA ARG A 186 -11.89 8.48 7.65
C ARG A 186 -10.42 8.16 7.32
N PRO A 187 -10.11 7.00 6.71
CA PRO A 187 -8.75 6.64 6.31
C PRO A 187 -8.31 7.46 5.11
N LYS A 188 -7.10 7.98 5.14
CA LYS A 188 -6.49 8.65 3.98
C LYS A 188 -6.14 7.64 2.88
N CYS A 189 -6.20 8.08 1.63
CA CYS A 189 -5.57 7.39 0.50
C CYS A 189 -4.15 7.95 0.34
N ILE A 190 -3.16 7.07 0.30
CA ILE A 190 -1.74 7.46 0.43
C ILE A 190 -1.00 7.18 -0.87
N VAL A 191 -0.16 8.12 -1.29
CA VAL A 191 0.85 7.98 -2.35
C VAL A 191 2.22 8.08 -1.71
N PHE A 192 3.14 7.22 -2.13
CA PHE A 192 4.50 7.14 -1.61
C PHE A 192 5.52 7.58 -2.65
N ASP A 193 6.48 8.42 -2.23
CA ASP A 193 7.67 8.81 -2.97
C ASP A 193 8.69 9.43 -1.98
N PRO A 194 9.95 8.98 -1.89
CA PRO A 194 10.53 7.87 -2.64
C PRO A 194 10.02 6.49 -2.19
N VAL A 195 10.22 5.50 -3.06
CA VAL A 195 9.79 4.12 -2.82
C VAL A 195 10.77 3.12 -3.43
N THR A 196 10.98 1.99 -2.75
CA THR A 196 11.60 0.81 -3.34
C THR A 196 10.65 -0.37 -3.31
N ILE A 197 10.69 -1.18 -4.37
CA ILE A 197 9.96 -2.43 -4.50
C ILE A 197 10.98 -3.55 -4.71
N HIS A 198 10.94 -4.57 -3.88
CA HIS A 198 11.75 -5.76 -4.04
C HIS A 198 10.97 -6.79 -4.85
N THR A 199 11.50 -7.18 -5.99
CA THR A 199 10.88 -8.19 -6.87
C THR A 199 11.41 -9.60 -6.59
N HIS A 200 12.54 -9.69 -5.87
CA HIS A 200 13.17 -10.93 -5.43
C HIS A 200 13.41 -10.86 -3.91
N PRO A 201 13.42 -12.02 -3.23
CA PRO A 201 13.73 -12.08 -1.80
C PRO A 201 15.24 -11.87 -1.58
N ASN A 202 15.66 -10.65 -1.34
CA ASN A 202 17.07 -10.27 -1.11
C ASN A 202 17.31 -9.66 0.28
N LEU A 203 16.29 -9.24 1.00
CA LEU A 203 16.38 -8.75 2.37
C LEU A 203 15.41 -9.52 3.28
N ILE A 204 15.97 -10.18 4.29
CA ILE A 204 15.23 -10.96 5.28
C ILE A 204 14.92 -10.09 6.49
N TRP A 205 13.69 -10.17 6.97
CA TRP A 205 13.26 -9.57 8.22
C TRP A 205 13.52 -10.55 9.38
N THR A 206 14.42 -10.20 10.27
CA THR A 206 14.82 -11.01 11.45
C THR A 206 14.10 -10.59 12.73
N GLY A 207 13.48 -9.41 12.73
CA GLY A 207 12.78 -8.88 13.88
C GLY A 207 11.48 -9.60 14.21
N LYS A 208 10.97 -9.39 15.43
CA LYS A 208 9.64 -9.89 15.79
C LYS A 208 8.56 -9.12 15.04
N LEU A 209 7.70 -9.84 14.32
CA LEU A 209 6.60 -9.27 13.57
C LEU A 209 5.27 -9.80 14.11
N GLY A 210 4.54 -8.95 14.82
CA GLY A 210 3.20 -9.27 15.31
C GLY A 210 2.14 -9.12 14.21
N ARG A 211 0.91 -9.59 14.48
CA ARG A 211 -0.23 -9.48 13.54
C ARG A 211 -0.53 -8.02 13.14
N SER A 212 -0.31 -7.08 14.04
CA SER A 212 -0.50 -5.63 13.81
C SER A 212 0.74 -4.94 13.23
N GLY A 213 1.85 -5.68 13.04
CA GLY A 213 3.13 -5.10 12.68
C GLY A 213 3.91 -4.56 13.87
N VAL A 214 4.93 -3.78 13.58
CA VAL A 214 5.78 -3.07 14.54
C VAL A 214 5.99 -1.62 14.07
N VAL A 215 6.26 -0.72 15.01
CA VAL A 215 6.49 0.70 14.72
C VAL A 215 7.82 1.12 15.32
N PHE A 216 8.70 1.65 14.49
CA PHE A 216 9.95 2.29 14.90
C PHE A 216 9.74 3.80 14.97
N ARG A 217 10.08 4.38 16.12
CA ARG A 217 9.98 5.82 16.43
C ARG A 217 10.91 6.15 17.58
N GLY A 218 11.31 7.39 17.71
CA GLY A 218 12.22 7.83 18.77
C GLY A 218 13.47 8.49 18.20
N GLU A 219 14.63 8.27 18.81
CA GLU A 219 15.88 8.95 18.44
C GLU A 219 16.52 8.39 17.16
N SER A 220 16.44 7.08 16.92
CA SER A 220 17.08 6.40 15.77
C SER A 220 16.15 5.38 15.09
N PRO A 221 14.99 5.81 14.58
CA PRO A 221 14.01 4.86 14.02
C PRO A 221 14.54 4.09 12.80
N ILE A 222 15.46 4.70 12.04
CA ILE A 222 16.06 4.09 10.85
C ILE A 222 17.06 3.01 11.27
N ASP A 223 17.97 3.28 12.21
CA ASP A 223 18.95 2.32 12.68
C ASP A 223 18.27 1.12 13.35
N ASP A 224 17.25 1.40 14.17
CA ASP A 224 16.44 0.39 14.83
C ASP A 224 15.72 -0.50 13.79
N PHE A 225 15.20 0.07 12.71
CA PHE A 225 14.59 -0.67 11.62
C PHE A 225 15.62 -1.52 10.87
N LEU A 226 16.73 -0.92 10.43
CA LEU A 226 17.78 -1.60 9.66
C LEU A 226 18.43 -2.75 10.44
N SER A 227 18.54 -2.64 11.77
CA SER A 227 19.06 -3.71 12.63
C SER A 227 18.21 -4.99 12.62
N ASN A 228 17.00 -4.93 12.08
CA ASN A 228 16.08 -6.07 11.92
C ASN A 228 16.04 -6.63 10.49
N LEU A 229 16.97 -6.22 9.64
CA LEU A 229 17.11 -6.74 8.28
C LEU A 229 18.46 -7.45 8.11
N GLU A 230 18.47 -8.51 7.31
CA GLU A 230 19.68 -9.21 6.85
C GLU A 230 19.64 -9.32 5.33
N GLU A 231 20.79 -9.15 4.67
CA GLU A 231 20.92 -9.33 3.23
C GLU A 231 21.24 -10.80 2.91
N THR A 232 20.48 -11.39 1.98
CA THR A 232 20.74 -12.73 1.47
C THR A 232 21.83 -12.66 0.39
N LEU A 233 22.83 -13.52 0.50
CA LEU A 233 23.89 -13.66 -0.49
C LEU A 233 23.41 -14.33 -1.77
#